data_032aaa31506437693255d348996a0ff4
#
_entry.id   032aaa31506437693255d348996a0ff4
#
_cell.length_a   1.000
_cell.length_b   1.000
_cell.length_c   1.000
_cell.angle_alpha   90.00
_cell.angle_beta   90.00
_cell.angle_gamma   90.00
#
_symmetry.space_group_name_H-M   'P 1'
#
loop_
_entity.id
_entity.type
_entity.pdbx_description
1 polymer ?
#
loop_
_entity_poly.entity_id
_entity_poly.type
_entity_poly.pdbx_seq_one_letter_code
_entity_poly.pdbx_strand_id
1 'polypeptide(L)'
;MIEFINEDTCTDCGKCIEVCPTDVFESSAGRTVTVPQIARLHDCTSCMNCELYCPTDSIYVSPIRVPEVDLDKAAVIASGILGSYRRAMNWENGQPPEGTGDNWALQLRERRGENPPDVKGDRDADIRMRLYNVRDRNLIPVE
;
A
#
# COMPACT_ATOMS: atom_id res chain seq x y z
N MET A 1 1.85 -9.07 2.17
CA MET A 1 0.51 -8.55 1.80
C MET A 1 -0.24 -8.11 3.03
N ILE A 2 -1.39 -7.47 2.91
CA ILE A 2 -2.24 -7.16 4.07
C ILE A 2 -2.66 -8.45 4.78
N GLU A 3 -2.54 -8.47 6.10
CA GLU A 3 -2.90 -9.64 6.90
C GLU A 3 -4.15 -9.39 7.73
N PHE A 4 -4.21 -8.26 8.44
CA PHE A 4 -5.38 -7.92 9.23
C PHE A 4 -5.48 -6.42 9.53
N ILE A 5 -6.66 -6.03 9.99
CA ILE A 5 -6.95 -4.74 10.60
C ILE A 5 -7.23 -5.00 12.09
N ASN A 6 -6.56 -4.27 12.96
CA ASN A 6 -6.82 -4.31 14.40
C ASN A 6 -8.11 -3.54 14.69
N GLU A 7 -9.16 -4.27 15.05
CA GLU A 7 -10.50 -3.73 15.31
C GLU A 7 -10.55 -2.80 16.53
N ASP A 8 -9.68 -3.04 17.52
CA ASP A 8 -9.65 -2.25 18.76
C ASP A 8 -9.14 -0.82 18.55
N THR A 9 -8.31 -0.61 17.55
CA THR A 9 -7.71 0.70 17.26
C THR A 9 -8.25 1.36 15.98
N CYS A 10 -8.94 0.60 15.14
CA CYS A 10 -9.49 1.10 13.89
C CYS A 10 -10.67 2.05 14.13
N THR A 11 -10.62 3.24 13.55
CA THR A 11 -11.68 4.26 13.64
C THR A 11 -12.62 4.27 12.43
N ASP A 12 -12.53 3.28 11.54
CA ASP A 12 -13.32 3.17 10.31
C ASP A 12 -13.25 4.45 9.42
N CYS A 13 -12.10 5.10 9.41
CA CYS A 13 -11.92 6.37 8.67
C CYS A 13 -11.91 6.21 7.14
N GLY A 14 -11.91 5.00 6.61
CA GLY A 14 -11.94 4.70 5.17
C GLY A 14 -10.66 4.98 4.40
N LYS A 15 -9.60 5.51 5.00
CA LYS A 15 -8.35 5.85 4.30
C LYS A 15 -7.72 4.67 3.58
N CYS A 16 -7.72 3.48 4.17
CA CYS A 16 -7.20 2.27 3.52
C CYS A 16 -7.94 1.91 2.24
N ILE A 17 -9.25 2.19 2.18
CA ILE A 17 -10.07 1.99 0.97
C ILE A 17 -9.66 3.01 -0.09
N GLU A 18 -9.55 4.29 0.30
CA GLU A 18 -9.23 5.40 -0.60
C GLU A 18 -7.87 5.24 -1.28
N VAL A 19 -6.84 4.83 -0.52
CA VAL A 19 -5.45 4.77 -1.00
C VAL A 19 -5.06 3.44 -1.63
N CYS A 20 -5.91 2.42 -1.57
CA CYS A 20 -5.60 1.12 -2.15
C CYS A 20 -5.66 1.16 -3.68
N PRO A 21 -4.54 0.92 -4.39
CA PRO A 21 -4.54 0.99 -5.86
C PRO A 21 -5.27 -0.16 -6.53
N THR A 22 -5.54 -1.24 -5.80
CA THR A 22 -6.12 -2.49 -6.30
C THR A 22 -7.45 -2.85 -5.64
N ASP A 23 -8.06 -1.89 -4.93
CA ASP A 23 -9.38 -2.02 -4.30
C ASP A 23 -9.57 -3.26 -3.40
N VAL A 24 -8.53 -3.59 -2.62
CA VAL A 24 -8.52 -4.78 -1.73
C VAL A 24 -9.62 -4.72 -0.67
N PHE A 25 -10.00 -3.51 -0.25
CA PHE A 25 -10.91 -3.30 0.87
C PHE A 25 -12.33 -2.95 0.42
N GLU A 26 -13.29 -3.34 1.23
CA GLU A 26 -14.67 -2.89 1.16
C GLU A 26 -15.09 -2.16 2.43
N SER A 27 -15.97 -1.17 2.26
CA SER A 27 -16.51 -0.39 3.37
C SER A 27 -17.31 -1.25 4.35
N SER A 28 -17.26 -0.90 5.63
CA SER A 28 -18.12 -1.43 6.69
C SER A 28 -19.57 -0.92 6.57
N ALA A 29 -19.82 0.14 5.82
CA ALA A 29 -21.12 0.78 5.71
C ALA A 29 -22.25 -0.21 5.33
N GLY A 30 -23.30 -0.24 6.14
CA GLY A 30 -24.44 -1.16 5.97
C GLY A 30 -24.19 -2.61 6.42
N ARG A 31 -23.06 -2.87 7.07
CA ARG A 31 -22.69 -4.18 7.63
C ARG A 31 -22.71 -4.14 9.17
N THR A 32 -22.68 -5.31 9.79
CA THR A 32 -22.59 -5.44 11.25
C THR A 32 -21.17 -5.28 11.78
N VAL A 33 -20.19 -5.14 10.87
CA VAL A 33 -18.78 -4.98 11.21
C VAL A 33 -18.41 -3.50 11.35
N THR A 34 -17.45 -3.21 12.20
CA THR A 34 -17.03 -1.84 12.56
C THR A 34 -15.73 -1.42 11.88
N VAL A 35 -15.20 -2.26 11.00
CA VAL A 35 -13.94 -2.00 10.29
C VAL A 35 -14.07 -2.39 8.82
N PRO A 36 -13.29 -1.78 7.91
CA PRO A 36 -13.25 -2.19 6.52
C PRO A 36 -12.88 -3.67 6.37
N GLN A 37 -13.47 -4.34 5.39
CA GLN A 37 -13.23 -5.75 5.13
C GLN A 37 -12.13 -5.93 4.09
N ILE A 38 -11.25 -6.90 4.29
CA ILE A 38 -10.28 -7.34 3.29
C ILE A 38 -11.01 -8.30 2.33
N ALA A 39 -11.60 -7.74 1.29
CA ALA A 39 -12.49 -8.49 0.39
C ALA A 39 -11.74 -9.19 -0.74
N ARG A 40 -10.65 -8.59 -1.21
CA ARG A 40 -9.87 -9.07 -2.36
C ARG A 40 -8.39 -9.20 -2.00
N LEU A 41 -8.10 -10.09 -1.04
CA LEU A 41 -6.75 -10.30 -0.53
C LEU A 41 -5.74 -10.63 -1.65
N HIS A 42 -6.14 -11.43 -2.64
CA HIS A 42 -5.27 -11.85 -3.74
C HIS A 42 -4.84 -10.69 -4.67
N ASP A 43 -5.58 -9.58 -4.65
CA ASP A 43 -5.24 -8.38 -5.43
C ASP A 43 -4.23 -7.48 -4.69
N CYS A 44 -3.87 -7.83 -3.45
CA CYS A 44 -2.93 -7.06 -2.66
C CYS A 44 -1.51 -7.13 -3.24
N THR A 45 -0.97 -5.97 -3.61
CA THR A 45 0.39 -5.84 -4.15
C THR A 45 1.45 -5.56 -3.10
N SER A 46 1.10 -5.59 -1.81
CA SER A 46 1.99 -5.26 -0.68
C SER A 46 2.63 -3.85 -0.81
N CYS A 47 1.88 -2.89 -1.34
CA CYS A 47 2.39 -1.53 -1.57
C CYS A 47 2.54 -0.69 -0.29
N MET A 48 2.09 -1.18 0.86
CA MET A 48 2.14 -0.55 2.19
C MET A 48 1.34 0.77 2.33
N ASN A 49 0.65 1.23 1.28
CA ASN A 49 -0.11 2.49 1.34
C ASN A 49 -1.16 2.50 2.45
N CYS A 50 -1.89 1.40 2.64
CA CYS A 50 -2.91 1.31 3.68
C CYS A 50 -2.31 1.48 5.09
N GLU A 51 -1.12 0.93 5.36
CA GLU A 51 -0.41 1.14 6.62
C GLU A 51 0.11 2.58 6.73
N LEU A 52 0.69 3.10 5.64
CA LEU A 52 1.27 4.45 5.60
C LEU A 52 0.24 5.53 5.93
N TYR A 53 -0.98 5.40 5.39
CA TYR A 53 -2.06 6.36 5.57
C TYR A 53 -2.97 6.09 6.77
N CYS A 54 -2.75 5.00 7.51
CA CYS A 54 -3.56 4.68 8.69
C CYS A 54 -3.20 5.60 9.86
N PRO A 55 -4.09 6.50 10.32
CA PRO A 55 -3.75 7.44 11.39
C PRO A 55 -3.64 6.78 12.76
N THR A 56 -4.21 5.59 12.91
CA THR A 56 -4.30 4.86 14.19
C THR A 56 -3.41 3.62 14.27
N ASP A 57 -2.53 3.40 13.27
CA ASP A 57 -1.66 2.23 13.21
C ASP A 57 -2.42 0.89 13.37
N SER A 58 -3.60 0.79 12.77
CA SER A 58 -4.47 -0.38 12.94
C SER A 58 -4.21 -1.48 11.92
N ILE A 59 -3.34 -1.27 10.94
CA ILE A 59 -3.16 -2.17 9.81
C ILE A 59 -1.81 -2.85 9.89
N TYR A 60 -1.80 -4.17 9.70
CA TYR A 60 -0.58 -4.95 9.52
C TYR A 60 -0.44 -5.44 8.09
N VAL A 61 0.64 -5.05 7.44
CA VAL A 61 1.02 -5.52 6.11
C VAL A 61 2.33 -6.30 6.22
N SER A 62 2.26 -7.61 6.04
CA SER A 62 3.46 -8.45 5.98
C SER A 62 4.27 -8.12 4.71
N PRO A 63 5.61 -8.06 4.80
CA PRO A 63 6.48 -7.92 3.63
C PRO A 63 6.40 -9.15 2.71
N ILE A 64 5.90 -10.27 3.22
CA ILE A 64 5.74 -11.51 2.46
C ILE A 64 4.50 -11.40 1.57
N ARG A 65 4.58 -11.87 0.32
CA ARG A 65 3.50 -11.75 -0.68
C ARG A 65 2.50 -12.90 -0.67
N VAL A 66 2.59 -13.78 0.29
CA VAL A 66 1.62 -14.86 0.55
C VAL A 66 1.06 -14.67 1.94
N PRO A 67 -0.23 -14.98 2.17
CA PRO A 67 -0.80 -14.93 3.51
C PRO A 67 -0.01 -15.79 4.48
N GLU A 68 0.25 -15.25 5.67
CA GLU A 68 0.90 -16.03 6.71
C GLU A 68 -0.09 -17.05 7.27
N VAL A 69 0.30 -18.31 7.22
CA VAL A 69 -0.48 -19.40 7.83
C VAL A 69 -0.20 -19.36 9.34
N ASP A 70 -1.27 -19.41 10.13
CA ASP A 70 -1.20 -19.41 11.60
C ASP A 70 -0.59 -18.14 12.21
N LEU A 71 -0.83 -16.97 11.60
CA LEU A 71 -0.41 -15.68 12.14
C LEU A 71 -1.04 -15.42 13.52
N ASP A 72 -0.21 -15.33 14.56
CA ASP A 72 -0.64 -14.89 15.89
C ASP A 72 -0.81 -13.37 15.92
N LYS A 73 -2.05 -12.91 15.67
CA LYS A 73 -2.41 -11.49 15.66
C LYS A 73 -2.09 -10.80 16.99
N ALA A 74 -2.29 -11.48 18.12
CA ALA A 74 -2.05 -10.92 19.44
C ALA A 74 -0.54 -10.67 19.65
N ALA A 75 0.29 -11.62 19.25
CA ALA A 75 1.74 -11.45 19.29
C ALA A 75 2.23 -10.32 18.38
N VAL A 76 1.67 -10.21 17.17
CA VAL A 76 1.99 -9.11 16.24
C VAL A 76 1.60 -7.75 16.84
N ILE A 77 0.41 -7.63 17.42
CA ILE A 77 -0.04 -6.39 18.08
C ILE A 77 0.87 -6.06 19.26
N ALA A 78 1.16 -7.04 20.11
CA ALA A 78 2.02 -6.86 21.28
C ALA A 78 3.47 -6.47 20.94
N SER A 79 3.96 -6.85 19.76
CA SER A 79 5.31 -6.50 19.29
C SER A 79 5.48 -5.01 18.97
N GLY A 80 4.37 -4.25 18.80
CA GLY A 80 4.40 -2.84 18.41
C GLY A 80 4.82 -2.59 16.96
N ILE A 81 4.78 -3.62 16.09
CA ILE A 81 5.18 -3.48 14.68
C ILE A 81 4.15 -2.71 13.85
N LEU A 82 2.87 -2.67 14.26
CA LEU A 82 1.84 -1.93 13.54
C LEU A 82 2.26 -0.47 13.38
N GLY A 83 2.13 0.07 12.17
CA GLY A 83 2.56 1.43 11.84
C GLY A 83 4.08 1.63 11.78
N SER A 84 4.88 0.57 11.85
CA SER A 84 6.35 0.68 11.80
C SER A 84 6.84 1.30 10.48
N TYR A 85 6.21 0.95 9.37
CA TYR A 85 6.53 1.52 8.06
C TYR A 85 6.21 3.01 8.01
N ARG A 86 5.06 3.42 8.53
CA ARG A 86 4.67 4.83 8.62
C ARG A 86 5.66 5.64 9.45
N ARG A 87 6.06 5.13 10.62
CA ARG A 87 7.07 5.78 11.48
C ARG A 87 8.44 5.85 10.81
N ALA A 88 8.86 4.79 10.15
CA ALA A 88 10.14 4.76 9.42
C ALA A 88 10.19 5.78 8.28
N MET A 89 9.03 6.09 7.68
CA MET A 89 8.90 7.10 6.62
C MET A 89 8.65 8.52 7.15
N ASN A 90 8.66 8.73 8.47
CA ASN A 90 8.29 9.99 9.14
C ASN A 90 6.90 10.51 8.70
N TRP A 91 5.97 9.60 8.48
CA TRP A 91 4.62 9.91 8.00
C TRP A 91 3.67 10.07 9.18
N GLU A 92 3.44 11.29 9.63
CA GLU A 92 2.66 11.54 10.85
C GLU A 92 1.16 11.62 10.56
N ASN A 93 0.35 10.96 11.39
CA ASN A 93 -1.11 11.01 11.32
C ASN A 93 -1.71 10.79 9.91
N GLY A 94 -1.08 9.94 9.11
CA GLY A 94 -1.50 9.68 7.74
C GLY A 94 -1.18 10.82 6.76
N GLN A 95 -0.23 11.71 7.11
CA GLN A 95 0.23 12.82 6.28
C GLN A 95 1.71 12.70 5.96
N PRO A 96 2.15 13.12 4.76
CA PRO A 96 3.55 13.15 4.40
C PRO A 96 4.35 14.13 5.25
N PRO A 97 5.66 13.91 5.44
CA PRO A 97 6.53 14.89 6.08
C PRO A 97 6.50 16.23 5.34
N GLU A 98 6.61 17.33 6.08
CA GLU A 98 6.71 18.65 5.49
C GLU A 98 7.84 18.71 4.46
N GLY A 99 7.56 19.30 3.30
CA GLY A 99 8.54 19.46 2.20
C GLY A 99 8.76 18.24 1.32
N THR A 100 8.07 17.11 1.56
CA THR A 100 8.16 15.93 0.66
C THR A 100 7.35 16.09 -0.62
N GLY A 101 6.74 17.25 -0.83
CA GLY A 101 5.95 17.52 -2.02
C GLY A 101 4.66 16.72 -2.07
N ASP A 102 3.92 16.97 -3.11
CA ASP A 102 2.63 16.35 -3.33
C ASP A 102 2.72 14.83 -3.33
N ASN A 103 1.87 14.23 -2.56
CA ASN A 103 1.74 12.79 -2.47
C ASN A 103 1.38 12.17 -3.82
N TRP A 104 2.37 11.64 -4.48
CA TRP A 104 2.22 11.11 -5.83
C TRP A 104 1.15 9.99 -5.94
N ALA A 105 0.93 9.22 -4.88
CA ALA A 105 -0.07 8.16 -4.88
C ALA A 105 -1.51 8.69 -4.85
N LEU A 106 -1.76 9.78 -4.10
CA LEU A 106 -3.04 10.48 -4.13
C LEU A 106 -3.21 11.24 -5.45
N GLN A 107 -2.16 11.88 -5.94
CA GLN A 107 -2.16 12.55 -7.25
C GLN A 107 -2.45 11.60 -8.39
N LEU A 108 -2.01 10.35 -8.33
CA LEU A 108 -2.35 9.36 -9.36
C LEU A 108 -3.87 9.08 -9.41
N ARG A 109 -4.59 9.13 -8.28
CA ARG A 109 -6.05 8.99 -8.27
C ARG A 109 -6.76 10.23 -8.79
N GLU A 110 -6.33 11.41 -8.38
CA GLU A 110 -6.86 12.68 -8.87
C GLU A 110 -6.60 12.87 -10.37
N ARG A 111 -5.45 12.42 -10.86
CA ARG A 111 -5.08 12.49 -12.27
C ARG A 111 -5.69 11.40 -13.16
N ARG A 112 -6.40 10.43 -12.64
CA ARG A 112 -7.13 9.46 -13.47
C ARG A 112 -8.19 10.09 -14.38
N GLY A 113 -8.57 11.35 -14.16
CA GLY A 113 -9.46 12.14 -15.02
C GLY A 113 -8.74 13.14 -15.92
N GLU A 114 -7.47 13.42 -15.71
CA GLU A 114 -6.68 14.30 -16.55
C GLU A 114 -5.69 13.47 -17.38
N ASN A 115 -5.71 13.64 -18.69
CA ASN A 115 -4.63 13.14 -19.52
C ASN A 115 -3.32 13.68 -18.94
N PRO A 116 -2.32 12.82 -18.62
CA PRO A 116 -1.03 13.31 -18.20
C PRO A 116 -0.55 14.33 -19.24
N PRO A 117 0.06 15.45 -18.81
CA PRO A 117 0.65 16.37 -19.75
C PRO A 117 1.48 15.56 -20.73
N ASP A 118 1.26 15.80 -22.01
CA ASP A 118 1.91 15.09 -23.11
C ASP A 118 3.42 15.12 -22.85
N VAL A 119 3.90 14.14 -22.09
CA VAL A 119 5.33 13.96 -21.87
C VAL A 119 5.83 13.47 -23.21
N LYS A 120 6.24 14.43 -24.05
CA LYS A 120 6.96 14.20 -25.29
C LYS A 120 8.33 13.60 -24.99
N GLY A 121 8.32 12.48 -24.35
CA GLY A 121 9.44 11.59 -24.16
C GLY A 121 8.88 10.20 -24.38
N ASP A 122 9.40 9.50 -25.33
CA ASP A 122 9.00 8.16 -25.68
C ASP A 122 9.12 7.26 -24.43
N ARG A 123 7.99 7.16 -23.66
CA ARG A 123 7.92 6.28 -22.47
C ARG A 123 8.22 4.83 -22.85
N ASP A 124 7.87 4.44 -24.07
CA ASP A 124 8.17 3.12 -24.57
C ASP A 124 9.66 2.94 -24.80
N ALA A 125 10.37 3.99 -25.21
CA ALA A 125 11.83 3.97 -25.31
C ALA A 125 12.51 3.88 -23.94
N ASP A 126 12.02 4.61 -22.93
CA ASP A 126 12.59 4.55 -21.57
C ASP A 126 12.32 3.19 -20.92
N ILE A 127 11.12 2.63 -21.07
CA ILE A 127 10.79 1.29 -20.60
C ILE A 127 11.59 0.23 -21.35
N ARG A 128 11.73 0.35 -22.67
CA ARG A 128 12.55 -0.56 -23.48
C ARG A 128 14.03 -0.47 -23.09
N MET A 129 14.55 0.73 -22.83
CA MET A 129 15.92 0.93 -22.35
C MET A 129 16.15 0.30 -20.97
N ARG A 130 15.20 0.43 -20.05
CA ARG A 130 15.29 -0.21 -18.74
C ARG A 130 15.24 -1.73 -18.83
N LEU A 131 14.36 -2.27 -19.66
CA LEU A 131 14.27 -3.71 -19.91
C LEU A 131 15.51 -4.25 -20.65
N TYR A 132 16.06 -3.48 -21.56
CA TYR A 132 17.31 -3.82 -22.30
C TYR A 132 18.49 -3.87 -21.33
N ASN A 133 18.65 -2.85 -20.47
CA ASN A 133 19.71 -2.80 -19.48
C ASN A 133 19.63 -3.91 -18.42
N VAL A 134 18.44 -4.47 -18.17
CA VAL A 134 18.27 -5.64 -17.28
C VAL A 134 18.75 -6.91 -17.97
N ARG A 135 18.50 -7.05 -19.28
CA ARG A 135 18.97 -8.22 -20.07
C ARG A 135 20.47 -8.26 -20.27
N ASP A 136 21.09 -7.08 -20.49
CA ASP A 136 22.54 -7.00 -20.74
C ASP A 136 23.40 -7.19 -19.49
N ARG A 137 22.80 -7.17 -18.27
CA ARG A 137 23.56 -7.34 -17.05
C ARG A 137 23.83 -8.80 -16.64
N ASN A 138 23.56 -9.76 -17.51
CA ASN A 138 23.85 -11.19 -17.24
C ASN A 138 23.48 -11.65 -15.81
N LEU A 139 22.32 -11.20 -15.29
CA LEU A 139 21.88 -11.52 -13.94
C LEU A 139 21.13 -12.86 -13.86
N ILE A 140 21.03 -13.59 -14.94
CA ILE A 140 20.46 -14.95 -14.95
C ILE A 140 21.50 -15.85 -15.65
N PRO A 141 22.24 -16.69 -14.92
CA PRO A 141 22.94 -17.80 -15.54
C PRO A 141 21.89 -18.72 -16.14
N VAL A 142 21.95 -18.94 -17.44
CA VAL A 142 21.19 -20.00 -18.11
C VAL A 142 22.04 -21.26 -17.96
N GLU A 143 21.66 -22.16 -17.07
CA GLU A 143 22.02 -23.56 -17.16
C GLU A 143 20.99 -24.31 -17.98
#